data_b9b8aacad618ee6fb55aa92e2f2f1f31
#
_entry.id   b9b8aacad618ee6fb55aa92e2f2f1f31
#
_cell.length_a   1.000
_cell.length_b   1.000
_cell.length_c   1.000
_cell.angle_alpha   90.00
_cell.angle_beta   90.00
_cell.angle_gamma   90.00
#
_symmetry.space_group_name_H-M   'P 1'
#
loop_
_entity.id
_entity.type
_entity.pdbx_description
1 polymer ?
#
loop_
_entity_poly.entity_id
_entity_poly.type
_entity_poly.pdbx_seq_one_letter_code
_entity_poly.pdbx_strand_id
1 'polypeptide(L)'
;MPRQIPPEGVPMKPVCHSLPAGTVLWRCHEERFGAGEFNPNVAHEFFKGSRFDPTEKDPYPYLYAALDPVTALSEVLLRSVEFGDDGVRLIPWAQASRYVLSAVRTTAELSLVDLTTAEGLAAVWQDDWLIDTEEYAGTRYWVRVIRERCAGVQGLWWTSKRCRPRPALQLFQDRCPGAPLDPRPRECLRLASADDLRTVNRLLAPLRAVVPAPQD
;
A
#
# COMPACT_ATOMS: atom_id res chain seq x y z
N MET A 1 5.16 -0.29 21.51
CA MET A 1 4.66 -1.61 21.93
C MET A 1 3.30 -1.79 21.30
N PRO A 2 2.97 -2.99 20.79
CA PRO A 2 1.64 -3.21 20.24
C PRO A 2 0.61 -2.95 21.32
N ARG A 3 -0.36 -2.10 21.04
CA ARG A 3 -1.43 -1.82 21.98
C ARG A 3 -2.32 -3.05 22.05
N GLN A 4 -2.40 -3.65 23.20
CA GLN A 4 -3.23 -4.77 23.59
C GLN A 4 -3.11 -6.02 22.69
N ILE A 5 -2.77 -7.13 23.32
CA ILE A 5 -2.93 -8.45 22.72
C ILE A 5 -4.44 -8.74 22.73
N PRO A 6 -5.03 -9.15 21.59
CA PRO A 6 -6.44 -9.52 21.57
C PRO A 6 -6.72 -10.61 22.58
N PRO A 7 -7.84 -10.55 23.33
CA PRO A 7 -8.19 -11.58 24.28
C PRO A 7 -8.28 -12.95 23.60
N GLU A 8 -7.75 -13.98 24.24
CA GLU A 8 -7.83 -15.34 23.75
C GLU A 8 -9.30 -15.80 23.64
N GLY A 9 -9.61 -16.53 22.56
CA GLY A 9 -10.94 -17.12 22.35
C GLY A 9 -12.05 -16.16 21.90
N VAL A 10 -11.78 -14.86 21.79
CA VAL A 10 -12.77 -13.91 21.26
C VAL A 10 -12.65 -13.83 19.71
N PRO A 11 -13.72 -14.14 18.96
CA PRO A 11 -13.67 -14.06 17.50
C PRO A 11 -13.61 -12.61 17.02
N MET A 12 -12.70 -12.34 16.08
CA MET A 12 -12.64 -11.07 15.38
C MET A 12 -13.67 -11.06 14.24
N LYS A 13 -14.46 -10.01 14.16
CA LYS A 13 -15.50 -9.83 13.13
C LYS A 13 -15.22 -8.52 12.38
N PRO A 14 -14.34 -8.55 11.36
CA PRO A 14 -13.96 -7.33 10.66
C PRO A 14 -15.14 -6.73 9.90
N VAL A 15 -15.20 -5.41 9.84
CA VAL A 15 -15.96 -4.72 8.81
C VAL A 15 -15.19 -4.88 7.50
N CYS A 16 -15.88 -5.26 6.43
CA CYS A 16 -15.22 -5.52 5.14
C CYS A 16 -15.70 -4.53 4.08
N HIS A 17 -14.76 -4.06 3.29
CA HIS A 17 -14.97 -3.33 2.04
C HIS A 17 -14.98 -4.32 0.88
N SER A 18 -16.06 -4.33 0.08
CA SER A 18 -16.11 -5.10 -1.17
C SER A 18 -15.46 -4.30 -2.30
N LEU A 19 -14.40 -4.84 -2.87
CA LEU A 19 -13.73 -4.31 -4.05
C LEU A 19 -14.21 -5.09 -5.29
N PRO A 20 -15.06 -4.50 -6.15
CA PRO A 20 -15.66 -5.21 -7.28
C PRO A 20 -14.65 -5.69 -8.33
N ALA A 21 -14.97 -6.77 -9.03
CA ALA A 21 -14.28 -7.14 -10.26
C ALA A 21 -14.33 -6.00 -11.28
N GLY A 22 -13.25 -5.83 -12.04
CA GLY A 22 -13.13 -4.75 -13.02
C GLY A 22 -12.63 -3.41 -12.44
N THR A 23 -12.43 -3.31 -11.13
CA THR A 23 -11.88 -2.10 -10.50
C THR A 23 -10.46 -1.83 -11.00
N VAL A 24 -10.18 -0.59 -11.38
CA VAL A 24 -8.82 -0.15 -11.75
C VAL A 24 -8.06 0.20 -10.49
N LEU A 25 -6.90 -0.40 -10.33
CA LEU A 25 -5.96 -0.15 -9.24
C LEU A 25 -4.67 0.45 -9.79
N TRP A 26 -4.16 1.46 -9.12
CA TRP A 26 -2.87 2.06 -9.41
C TRP A 26 -1.82 1.54 -8.44
N ARG A 27 -0.65 1.24 -8.98
CA ARG A 27 0.48 0.69 -8.23
C ARG A 27 1.77 1.41 -8.62
N CYS A 28 2.46 1.96 -7.63
CA CYS A 28 3.84 2.40 -7.76
C CYS A 28 4.75 1.27 -7.27
N HIS A 29 5.54 0.67 -8.16
CA HIS A 29 6.33 -0.53 -7.86
C HIS A 29 7.72 -0.47 -8.51
N GLU A 30 8.69 -1.20 -7.98
CA GLU A 30 9.99 -1.34 -8.62
C GLU A 30 9.83 -1.97 -10.01
N GLU A 31 10.59 -1.49 -11.00
CA GLU A 31 10.49 -1.93 -12.40
C GLU A 31 10.76 -3.43 -12.59
N ARG A 32 11.53 -4.04 -11.67
CA ARG A 32 11.82 -5.48 -11.69
C ARG A 32 10.59 -6.37 -11.48
N PHE A 33 9.50 -5.84 -10.92
CA PHE A 33 8.24 -6.55 -10.74
C PHE A 33 7.27 -6.21 -11.87
N GLY A 34 6.50 -7.19 -12.34
CA GLY A 34 5.37 -6.95 -13.22
C GLY A 34 4.26 -6.16 -12.53
N ALA A 35 3.42 -5.45 -13.30
CA ALA A 35 2.35 -4.61 -12.75
C ALA A 35 1.38 -5.37 -11.83
N GLY A 36 1.01 -6.61 -12.19
CA GLY A 36 0.14 -7.48 -11.39
C GLY A 36 0.91 -8.49 -10.53
N GLU A 37 2.24 -8.43 -10.48
CA GLU A 37 3.07 -9.38 -9.75
C GLU A 37 3.12 -9.06 -8.27
N PHE A 38 2.88 -10.06 -7.44
CA PHE A 38 2.97 -9.95 -5.99
C PHE A 38 4.43 -10.03 -5.53
N ASN A 39 4.79 -9.21 -4.56
CA ASN A 39 6.11 -9.22 -3.94
C ASN A 39 6.20 -10.40 -2.95
N PRO A 40 7.09 -11.38 -3.17
CA PRO A 40 7.25 -12.53 -2.28
C PRO A 40 8.17 -12.26 -1.06
N ASN A 41 8.83 -11.10 -1.02
CA ASN A 41 9.82 -10.83 0.01
C ASN A 41 9.17 -10.55 1.36
N VAL A 42 9.74 -11.11 2.42
CA VAL A 42 9.35 -10.83 3.79
C VAL A 42 10.25 -9.73 4.39
N ALA A 43 9.67 -8.93 5.27
CA ALA A 43 10.41 -7.94 6.05
C ALA A 43 10.94 -8.58 7.34
N HIS A 44 12.02 -8.03 7.87
CA HIS A 44 12.43 -8.36 9.23
C HIS A 44 11.37 -7.93 10.23
N GLU A 45 11.14 -8.72 11.30
CA GLU A 45 10.06 -8.47 12.27
C GLU A 45 10.11 -7.05 12.87
N PHE A 46 11.31 -6.53 13.16
CA PHE A 46 11.50 -5.25 13.87
C PHE A 46 12.07 -4.13 12.98
N PHE A 47 12.76 -4.44 11.91
CA PHE A 47 13.54 -3.46 11.15
C PHE A 47 13.15 -3.43 9.68
N LYS A 48 13.28 -2.24 9.05
CA LYS A 48 12.99 -2.00 7.62
C LYS A 48 11.56 -2.39 7.21
N GLY A 49 11.30 -2.43 5.91
CA GLY A 49 10.01 -2.80 5.34
C GLY A 49 8.94 -1.74 5.47
N SER A 50 7.71 -2.14 5.19
CA SER A 50 6.52 -1.29 5.21
C SER A 50 5.58 -1.65 6.36
N ARG A 51 4.53 -0.85 6.53
CA ARG A 51 3.58 -0.94 7.63
C ARG A 51 2.96 -2.33 7.79
N PHE A 52 2.57 -2.96 6.71
CA PHE A 52 1.83 -4.21 6.68
C PHE A 52 2.58 -5.32 5.94
N ASP A 53 3.90 -5.22 5.83
CA ASP A 53 4.69 -6.26 5.17
C ASP A 53 4.61 -7.58 5.93
N PRO A 54 4.60 -8.71 5.22
CA PRO A 54 4.75 -10.04 5.82
C PRO A 54 6.10 -10.17 6.53
N THR A 55 6.15 -11.06 7.50
CA THR A 55 7.38 -11.42 8.22
C THR A 55 7.62 -12.92 8.15
N GLU A 56 8.76 -13.39 8.63
CA GLU A 56 9.05 -14.83 8.71
C GLU A 56 8.02 -15.63 9.52
N LYS A 57 7.29 -14.96 10.44
CA LYS A 57 6.25 -15.59 11.27
C LYS A 57 4.90 -15.76 10.54
N ASP A 58 4.66 -15.00 9.47
CA ASP A 58 3.50 -15.10 8.60
C ASP A 58 3.94 -14.68 7.19
N PRO A 59 4.61 -15.56 6.44
CA PRO A 59 5.08 -15.26 5.10
C PRO A 59 3.94 -15.40 4.09
N TYR A 60 3.76 -14.37 3.26
CA TYR A 60 2.82 -14.38 2.13
C TYR A 60 3.26 -13.38 1.06
N PRO A 61 3.03 -13.67 -0.23
CA PRO A 61 3.23 -12.67 -1.26
C PRO A 61 2.14 -11.60 -1.19
N TYR A 62 2.53 -10.34 -1.38
CA TYR A 62 1.65 -9.18 -1.21
C TYR A 62 1.79 -8.14 -2.31
N LEU A 63 0.79 -7.27 -2.43
CA LEU A 63 0.78 -6.18 -3.38
C LEU A 63 0.10 -4.97 -2.76
N TYR A 64 0.80 -3.82 -2.77
CA TYR A 64 0.22 -2.51 -2.41
C TYR A 64 -0.32 -1.82 -3.65
N ALA A 65 -1.49 -1.18 -3.50
CA ALA A 65 -2.13 -0.39 -4.55
C ALA A 65 -3.04 0.71 -3.97
N ALA A 66 -3.61 1.53 -4.85
CA ALA A 66 -4.58 2.56 -4.52
C ALA A 66 -5.62 2.70 -5.65
N LEU A 67 -6.71 3.42 -5.42
CA LEU A 67 -7.71 3.71 -6.46
C LEU A 67 -7.31 4.83 -7.41
N ASP A 68 -6.30 5.60 -7.07
CA ASP A 68 -5.83 6.71 -7.89
C ASP A 68 -4.29 6.79 -7.94
N PRO A 69 -3.74 7.38 -9.02
CA PRO A 69 -2.30 7.42 -9.25
C PRO A 69 -1.55 8.26 -8.21
N VAL A 70 -2.15 9.34 -7.69
CA VAL A 70 -1.50 10.23 -6.73
C VAL A 70 -1.28 9.51 -5.41
N THR A 71 -2.28 8.76 -4.94
CA THR A 71 -2.17 7.97 -3.71
C THR A 71 -1.12 6.87 -3.86
N ALA A 72 -1.11 6.14 -4.98
CA ALA A 72 -0.10 5.12 -5.24
C ALA A 72 1.33 5.67 -5.23
N LEU A 73 1.55 6.82 -5.86
CA LEU A 73 2.84 7.52 -5.83
C LEU A 73 3.21 7.99 -4.42
N SER A 74 2.25 8.55 -3.69
CA SER A 74 2.48 9.12 -2.36
C SER A 74 2.89 8.07 -1.34
N GLU A 75 2.25 6.91 -1.35
CA GLU A 75 2.55 5.79 -0.43
C GLU A 75 3.98 5.27 -0.59
N VAL A 76 4.57 5.42 -1.77
CA VAL A 76 5.94 4.97 -2.06
C VAL A 76 6.94 6.11 -1.97
N LEU A 77 6.69 7.22 -2.67
CA LEU A 77 7.68 8.27 -2.88
C LEU A 77 7.75 9.29 -1.74
N LEU A 78 6.62 9.55 -1.05
CA LEU A 78 6.56 10.58 0.02
C LEU A 78 6.73 10.00 1.43
N ARG A 79 7.11 8.74 1.55
CA ARG A 79 7.17 8.03 2.83
C ARG A 79 8.09 8.67 3.86
N SER A 80 9.24 9.15 3.42
CA SER A 80 10.30 9.77 4.25
C SER A 80 10.82 11.07 3.67
N VAL A 81 10.00 11.74 2.84
CA VAL A 81 10.38 13.01 2.23
C VAL A 81 9.70 14.14 3.00
N GLU A 82 10.50 14.97 3.66
CA GLU A 82 10.06 16.14 4.38
C GLU A 82 9.96 17.36 3.46
N PHE A 83 9.27 18.42 3.94
CA PHE A 83 9.27 19.70 3.23
C PHE A 83 10.62 20.39 3.40
N GLY A 84 11.18 20.87 2.31
CA GLY A 84 12.32 21.78 2.33
C GLY A 84 11.95 23.18 2.83
N ASP A 85 12.95 24.05 2.97
CA ASP A 85 12.76 25.44 3.44
C ASP A 85 11.86 26.27 2.51
N ASP A 86 11.78 25.90 1.23
CA ASP A 86 10.89 26.48 0.22
C ASP A 86 9.47 25.89 0.25
N GLY A 87 9.21 24.95 1.15
CA GLY A 87 7.95 24.24 1.29
C GLY A 87 7.68 23.25 0.16
N VAL A 88 8.71 22.80 -0.56
CA VAL A 88 8.61 21.75 -1.60
C VAL A 88 9.27 20.46 -1.11
N ARG A 89 8.69 19.32 -1.47
CA ARG A 89 9.25 18.00 -1.20
C ARG A 89 10.08 17.56 -2.42
N LEU A 90 11.38 17.54 -2.27
CA LEU A 90 12.29 17.05 -3.31
C LEU A 90 12.49 15.54 -3.17
N ILE A 91 11.99 14.79 -4.15
CA ILE A 91 12.19 13.34 -4.20
C ILE A 91 13.45 13.07 -5.03
N PRO A 92 14.49 12.42 -4.46
CA PRO A 92 15.71 12.14 -5.22
C PRO A 92 15.44 11.32 -6.48
N TRP A 93 15.93 11.76 -7.62
CA TRP A 93 15.72 11.05 -8.88
C TRP A 93 16.28 9.61 -8.82
N ALA A 94 17.43 9.40 -8.22
CA ALA A 94 18.03 8.07 -8.05
C ALA A 94 17.14 7.10 -7.25
N GLN A 95 16.25 7.62 -6.39
CA GLN A 95 15.24 6.83 -5.72
C GLN A 95 14.04 6.59 -6.64
N ALA A 96 13.50 7.65 -7.25
CA ALA A 96 12.28 7.59 -8.04
C ALA A 96 12.45 6.78 -9.32
N SER A 97 13.59 6.89 -10.01
CA SER A 97 13.86 6.25 -11.30
C SER A 97 13.77 4.72 -11.30
N ARG A 98 13.78 4.10 -10.13
CA ARG A 98 13.62 2.64 -9.98
C ARG A 98 12.18 2.17 -10.04
N TYR A 99 11.22 3.10 -10.05
CA TYR A 99 9.80 2.80 -9.95
C TYR A 99 9.06 3.02 -11.27
N VAL A 100 7.98 2.28 -11.36
CA VAL A 100 6.98 2.38 -12.43
C VAL A 100 5.62 2.60 -11.77
N LEU A 101 4.81 3.49 -12.31
CA LEU A 101 3.41 3.66 -11.96
C LEU A 101 2.57 2.92 -12.99
N SER A 102 1.84 1.89 -12.57
CA SER A 102 1.01 1.06 -13.46
C SER A 102 -0.44 1.02 -13.00
N ALA A 103 -1.36 0.99 -13.96
CA ALA A 103 -2.78 0.72 -13.72
C ALA A 103 -3.12 -0.72 -14.10
N VAL A 104 -3.60 -1.52 -13.15
CA VAL A 104 -4.07 -2.89 -13.35
C VAL A 104 -5.55 -3.01 -13.02
N ARG A 105 -6.20 -4.10 -13.42
CA ARG A 105 -7.62 -4.31 -13.16
C ARG A 105 -7.83 -5.58 -12.34
N THR A 106 -8.75 -5.52 -11.37
CA THR A 106 -9.21 -6.71 -10.64
C THR A 106 -9.99 -7.64 -11.57
N THR A 107 -9.79 -8.94 -11.46
CA THR A 107 -10.49 -9.99 -12.24
C THR A 107 -11.63 -10.62 -11.46
N ALA A 108 -11.66 -10.45 -10.13
CA ALA A 108 -12.66 -10.97 -9.23
C ALA A 108 -13.02 -9.91 -8.19
N GLU A 109 -14.16 -10.10 -7.54
CA GLU A 109 -14.51 -9.35 -6.32
C GLU A 109 -13.62 -9.79 -5.17
N LEU A 110 -13.12 -8.83 -4.39
CA LEU A 110 -12.24 -9.05 -3.25
C LEU A 110 -12.83 -8.41 -2.00
N SER A 111 -12.79 -9.12 -0.88
CA SER A 111 -13.21 -8.62 0.44
C SER A 111 -12.00 -8.18 1.24
N LEU A 112 -11.92 -6.90 1.58
CA LEU A 112 -10.79 -6.29 2.29
C LEU A 112 -11.24 -5.84 3.68
N VAL A 113 -10.41 -6.00 4.70
CA VAL A 113 -10.69 -5.43 6.03
C VAL A 113 -10.71 -3.91 5.91
N ASP A 114 -11.82 -3.30 6.26
CA ASP A 114 -11.97 -1.84 6.24
C ASP A 114 -11.37 -1.22 7.50
N LEU A 115 -10.29 -0.48 7.33
CA LEU A 115 -9.60 0.27 8.38
C LEU A 115 -9.72 1.79 8.15
N THR A 116 -10.71 2.24 7.35
CA THR A 116 -10.92 3.66 7.07
C THR A 116 -11.83 4.34 8.07
N THR A 117 -12.61 3.58 8.84
CA THR A 117 -13.58 4.08 9.80
C THR A 117 -13.23 3.67 11.23
N ALA A 118 -13.72 4.42 12.22
CA ALA A 118 -13.56 4.07 13.63
C ALA A 118 -14.16 2.70 13.96
N GLU A 119 -15.31 2.37 13.37
CA GLU A 119 -15.98 1.08 13.54
C GLU A 119 -15.17 -0.06 12.94
N GLY A 120 -14.58 0.16 11.76
CA GLY A 120 -13.69 -0.81 11.11
C GLY A 120 -12.44 -1.11 11.92
N LEU A 121 -11.80 -0.07 12.45
CA LEU A 121 -10.65 -0.20 13.36
C LEU A 121 -11.04 -0.90 14.67
N ALA A 122 -12.16 -0.50 15.29
CA ALA A 122 -12.65 -1.13 16.51
C ALA A 122 -13.01 -2.61 16.29
N ALA A 123 -13.52 -2.98 15.12
CA ALA A 123 -13.86 -4.38 14.78
C ALA A 123 -12.63 -5.31 14.76
N VAL A 124 -11.42 -4.75 14.56
CA VAL A 124 -10.14 -5.45 14.68
C VAL A 124 -9.39 -5.07 15.97
N TRP A 125 -10.08 -4.45 16.94
CA TRP A 125 -9.60 -4.03 18.25
C TRP A 125 -8.43 -3.05 18.20
N GLN A 126 -8.48 -2.15 17.21
CA GLN A 126 -7.48 -1.11 16.98
C GLN A 126 -8.11 0.28 16.90
N ASP A 127 -7.25 1.26 16.89
CA ASP A 127 -7.54 2.67 16.65
C ASP A 127 -6.63 3.22 15.53
N ASP A 128 -6.66 4.52 15.31
CA ASP A 128 -5.85 5.20 14.29
C ASP A 128 -4.35 4.88 14.38
N TRP A 129 -3.87 4.43 15.53
CA TRP A 129 -2.47 4.02 15.69
C TRP A 129 -2.06 2.98 14.64
N LEU A 130 -2.94 2.02 14.30
CA LEU A 130 -2.62 0.97 13.33
C LEU A 130 -2.25 1.53 11.95
N ILE A 131 -2.93 2.61 11.53
CA ILE A 131 -2.77 3.21 10.20
C ILE A 131 -1.83 4.42 10.20
N ASP A 132 -1.57 5.04 11.35
CA ASP A 132 -0.81 6.31 11.44
C ASP A 132 0.60 6.19 12.04
N THR A 133 0.86 5.16 12.86
CA THR A 133 2.16 4.98 13.50
C THR A 133 3.29 4.78 12.49
N GLU A 134 4.51 5.11 12.89
CA GLU A 134 5.75 4.73 12.19
C GLU A 134 6.45 3.52 12.84
N GLU A 135 5.84 2.96 13.86
CA GLU A 135 6.29 1.75 14.54
C GLU A 135 5.80 0.50 13.79
N TYR A 136 6.47 0.14 12.70
CA TYR A 136 6.00 -0.92 11.81
C TYR A 136 6.13 -2.35 12.38
N ALA A 137 6.92 -2.57 13.40
CA ALA A 137 6.96 -3.86 14.08
C ALA A 137 5.61 -4.23 14.68
N GLY A 138 4.96 -3.27 15.36
CA GLY A 138 3.63 -3.45 15.94
C GLY A 138 2.55 -3.65 14.89
N THR A 139 2.58 -2.87 13.80
CA THR A 139 1.56 -3.00 12.75
C THR A 139 1.66 -4.31 11.98
N ARG A 140 2.87 -4.84 11.73
CA ARG A 140 3.08 -6.18 11.14
C ARG A 140 2.56 -7.29 12.06
N TYR A 141 2.80 -7.17 13.36
CA TYR A 141 2.21 -8.09 14.33
C TYR A 141 0.68 -8.10 14.22
N TRP A 142 0.05 -6.94 14.17
CA TRP A 142 -1.41 -6.83 14.07
C TRP A 142 -1.98 -7.36 12.76
N VAL A 143 -1.30 -7.14 11.64
CA VAL A 143 -1.71 -7.75 10.37
C VAL A 143 -1.69 -9.27 10.44
N ARG A 144 -0.65 -9.86 11.04
CA ARG A 144 -0.62 -11.30 11.29
C ARG A 144 -1.82 -11.76 12.10
N VAL A 145 -2.16 -11.06 13.19
CA VAL A 145 -3.33 -11.38 14.03
C VAL A 145 -4.64 -11.27 13.24
N ILE A 146 -4.79 -10.20 12.45
CA ILE A 146 -5.97 -10.02 11.57
C ILE A 146 -6.06 -11.16 10.57
N ARG A 147 -4.96 -11.50 9.89
CA ARG A 147 -4.93 -12.61 8.93
C ARG A 147 -5.25 -13.95 9.59
N GLU A 148 -4.70 -14.22 10.75
CA GLU A 148 -4.95 -15.45 11.52
C GLU A 148 -6.42 -15.60 11.90
N ARG A 149 -7.08 -14.52 12.33
CA ARG A 149 -8.44 -14.55 12.86
C ARG A 149 -9.52 -14.24 11.81
N CYS A 150 -9.15 -13.67 10.67
CA CYS A 150 -10.05 -13.28 9.58
C CYS A 150 -9.68 -14.02 8.29
N ALA A 151 -9.84 -15.35 8.28
CA ALA A 151 -9.39 -16.21 7.16
C ALA A 151 -10.04 -15.89 5.80
N GLY A 152 -11.24 -15.30 5.80
CA GLY A 152 -12.02 -15.02 4.58
C GLY A 152 -11.66 -13.72 3.85
N VAL A 153 -10.71 -12.93 4.34
CA VAL A 153 -10.36 -11.64 3.73
C VAL A 153 -9.15 -11.75 2.83
N GLN A 154 -9.16 -11.02 1.71
CA GLN A 154 -8.11 -11.02 0.69
C GLN A 154 -7.11 -9.86 0.85
N GLY A 155 -7.32 -8.96 1.81
CA GLY A 155 -6.43 -7.82 2.00
C GLY A 155 -6.91 -6.83 3.06
N LEU A 156 -6.26 -5.67 3.06
CA LEU A 156 -6.55 -4.53 3.92
C LEU A 156 -6.89 -3.31 3.06
N TRP A 157 -7.74 -2.45 3.60
CA TRP A 157 -8.18 -1.20 3.01
C TRP A 157 -8.10 -0.10 4.07
N TRP A 158 -7.28 0.93 3.86
CA TRP A 158 -7.07 1.99 4.86
C TRP A 158 -6.96 3.38 4.24
N THR A 159 -7.17 4.43 5.02
CA THR A 159 -6.93 5.80 4.60
C THR A 159 -5.42 6.08 4.51
N SER A 160 -4.94 6.48 3.33
CA SER A 160 -3.54 6.83 3.12
C SER A 160 -3.10 7.97 4.06
N LYS A 161 -2.06 7.74 4.86
CA LYS A 161 -1.47 8.79 5.71
C LYS A 161 -0.91 9.94 4.87
N ARG A 162 -0.46 9.64 3.65
CA ARG A 162 0.25 10.60 2.77
C ARG A 162 -0.69 11.32 1.80
N CYS A 163 -1.90 10.82 1.60
CA CYS A 163 -2.85 11.36 0.62
C CYS A 163 -4.31 11.35 1.11
N ARG A 164 -4.54 11.74 2.39
CA ARG A 164 -5.89 11.79 2.98
C ARG A 164 -6.86 12.65 2.16
N PRO A 165 -8.13 12.26 2.06
CA PRO A 165 -8.80 11.10 2.68
C PRO A 165 -8.79 9.84 1.78
N ARG A 166 -7.93 9.78 0.78
CA ARG A 166 -7.94 8.72 -0.25
C ARG A 166 -7.49 7.38 0.31
N PRO A 167 -8.11 6.27 -0.11
CA PRO A 167 -7.74 4.95 0.38
C PRO A 167 -6.53 4.36 -0.36
N ALA A 168 -5.76 3.58 0.38
CA ALA A 168 -4.77 2.64 -0.11
C ALA A 168 -5.17 1.22 0.31
N LEU A 169 -4.60 0.21 -0.33
CA LEU A 169 -4.90 -1.19 -0.05
C LEU A 169 -3.66 -2.08 -0.17
N GLN A 170 -3.73 -3.22 0.51
CA GLN A 170 -2.80 -4.34 0.35
C GLN A 170 -3.60 -5.60 0.03
N LEU A 171 -3.16 -6.38 -0.96
CA LEU A 171 -3.71 -7.70 -1.27
C LEU A 171 -2.78 -8.80 -0.76
N PHE A 172 -3.37 -9.90 -0.31
CA PHE A 172 -2.70 -11.13 0.13
C PHE A 172 -2.88 -12.19 -0.96
N GLN A 173 -1.81 -12.54 -1.69
CA GLN A 173 -1.90 -13.45 -2.83
C GLN A 173 -2.47 -14.81 -2.44
N ASP A 174 -2.01 -15.36 -1.32
CA ASP A 174 -2.39 -16.67 -0.80
C ASP A 174 -3.88 -16.80 -0.46
N ARG A 175 -4.60 -15.67 -0.40
CA ARG A 175 -6.03 -15.60 -0.08
C ARG A 175 -6.90 -15.13 -1.24
N CYS A 176 -6.27 -14.65 -2.29
CA CYS A 176 -6.99 -14.19 -3.47
C CYS A 176 -7.43 -15.38 -4.34
N PRO A 177 -8.60 -15.29 -4.99
CA PRO A 177 -9.05 -16.31 -5.93
C PRO A 177 -8.19 -16.28 -7.21
N GLY A 178 -7.51 -17.37 -7.54
CA GLY A 178 -6.75 -17.54 -8.78
C GLY A 178 -5.77 -16.38 -9.06
N ALA A 179 -5.86 -15.79 -10.27
CA ALA A 179 -5.12 -14.60 -10.67
C ALA A 179 -6.00 -13.36 -10.46
N PRO A 180 -5.93 -12.68 -9.31
CA PRO A 180 -6.88 -11.61 -8.93
C PRO A 180 -6.71 -10.31 -9.71
N LEU A 181 -5.62 -10.17 -10.48
CA LEU A 181 -5.31 -8.99 -11.28
C LEU A 181 -5.00 -9.39 -12.73
N ASP A 182 -5.47 -8.60 -13.71
CA ASP A 182 -5.02 -8.72 -15.09
C ASP A 182 -3.53 -8.35 -15.15
N PRO A 183 -2.64 -9.25 -15.62
CA PRO A 183 -1.21 -8.99 -15.65
C PRO A 183 -0.81 -7.93 -16.68
N ARG A 184 -1.71 -7.54 -17.59
CA ARG A 184 -1.47 -6.51 -18.60
C ARG A 184 -1.83 -5.14 -18.06
N PRO A 185 -0.85 -4.25 -17.84
CA PRO A 185 -1.15 -2.89 -17.39
C PRO A 185 -1.93 -2.13 -18.47
N ARG A 186 -2.92 -1.34 -18.02
CA ARG A 186 -3.69 -0.44 -18.90
C ARG A 186 -2.94 0.85 -19.18
N GLU A 187 -2.19 1.31 -18.20
CA GLU A 187 -1.30 2.46 -18.25
C GLU A 187 -0.01 2.12 -17.52
N CYS A 188 1.09 2.69 -17.99
CA CYS A 188 2.41 2.44 -17.43
C CYS A 188 3.26 3.69 -17.64
N LEU A 189 3.70 4.33 -16.54
CA LEU A 189 4.61 5.46 -16.54
C LEU A 189 5.91 5.06 -15.85
N ARG A 190 7.03 5.08 -16.60
CA ARG A 190 8.37 4.81 -16.05
C ARG A 190 8.96 6.09 -15.49
N LEU A 191 9.26 6.11 -14.20
CA LEU A 191 9.79 7.31 -13.55
C LEU A 191 11.24 7.64 -14.00
N ALA A 192 11.90 6.69 -14.65
CA ALA A 192 13.20 6.93 -15.34
C ALA A 192 13.05 7.67 -16.68
N SER A 193 11.86 7.66 -17.29
CA SER A 193 11.58 8.33 -18.57
C SER A 193 11.31 9.82 -18.33
N ALA A 194 12.01 10.72 -19.02
CA ALA A 194 11.80 12.15 -18.88
C ALA A 194 10.38 12.58 -19.27
N ASP A 195 9.78 11.92 -20.26
CA ASP A 195 8.42 12.21 -20.73
C ASP A 195 7.37 11.79 -19.69
N ASP A 196 7.50 10.57 -19.15
CA ASP A 196 6.62 10.05 -18.10
C ASP A 196 6.78 10.83 -16.81
N LEU A 197 8.02 11.22 -16.47
CA LEU A 197 8.34 12.00 -15.28
C LEU A 197 7.62 13.36 -15.26
N ARG A 198 7.43 14.00 -16.40
CA ARG A 198 6.64 15.23 -16.50
C ARG A 198 5.17 15.00 -16.09
N THR A 199 4.62 13.85 -16.45
CA THR A 199 3.26 13.47 -16.05
C THR A 199 3.21 13.14 -14.57
N VAL A 200 4.17 12.39 -14.04
CA VAL A 200 4.30 12.09 -12.60
C VAL A 200 4.42 13.36 -11.77
N ASN A 201 5.25 14.33 -12.19
CA ASN A 201 5.40 15.59 -11.49
C ASN A 201 4.11 16.43 -11.50
N ARG A 202 3.32 16.40 -12.57
CA ARG A 202 1.98 17.03 -12.58
C ARG A 202 1.03 16.38 -11.56
N LEU A 203 1.08 15.06 -11.42
CA LEU A 203 0.28 14.34 -10.43
C LEU A 203 0.71 14.67 -8.99
N LEU A 204 2.00 14.87 -8.74
CA LEU A 204 2.56 15.18 -7.41
C LEU A 204 2.47 16.67 -7.04
N ALA A 205 2.29 17.57 -8.02
CA ALA A 205 2.29 19.03 -7.80
C ALA A 205 1.30 19.50 -6.72
N PRO A 206 0.05 18.99 -6.61
CA PRO A 206 -0.87 19.38 -5.54
C PRO A 206 -0.36 19.06 -4.13
N LEU A 207 0.55 18.08 -4.01
CA LEU A 207 1.20 17.69 -2.76
C LEU A 207 2.52 18.43 -2.53
N ARG A 208 2.81 19.44 -3.37
CA ARG A 208 4.06 20.21 -3.35
C ARG A 208 5.30 19.30 -3.42
N ALA A 209 5.23 18.26 -4.24
CA ALA A 209 6.30 17.29 -4.41
C ALA A 209 6.75 17.24 -5.88
N VAL A 210 8.05 17.05 -6.07
CA VAL A 210 8.67 16.99 -7.40
C VAL A 210 9.86 16.04 -7.39
N VAL A 211 10.01 15.30 -8.47
CA VAL A 211 11.22 14.54 -8.81
C VAL A 211 12.00 15.40 -9.81
N PRO A 212 13.17 15.97 -9.47
CA PRO A 212 13.98 16.71 -10.42
C PRO A 212 14.45 15.79 -11.53
N ALA A 213 14.51 16.30 -12.76
CA ALA A 213 15.16 15.57 -13.84
C ALA A 213 16.65 15.35 -13.53
N PRO A 214 17.25 14.26 -14.01
CA PRO A 214 18.71 14.09 -13.88
C PRO A 214 19.40 15.29 -14.55
N GLN A 215 20.42 15.82 -13.88
CA GLN A 215 21.32 16.79 -14.52
C GLN A 215 22.31 15.97 -15.36
N ASP A 216 22.46 16.33 -16.62
CA ASP A 216 23.45 15.76 -17.55
C ASP A 216 24.87 16.00 -17.07
#